data_f908e48d1d7e339843914c2a6942d648
#
_entry.id   f908e48d1d7e339843914c2a6942d648
#
_cell.length_a   1.000
_cell.length_b   1.000
_cell.length_c   1.000
_cell.angle_alpha   90.00
_cell.angle_beta   90.00
_cell.angle_gamma   90.00
#
_symmetry.space_group_name_H-M   'P 1'
#
loop_
_entity.id
_entity.type
_entity.pdbx_description
1 polymer ?
#
loop_
_entity_poly.entity_id
_entity_poly.type
_entity_poly.pdbx_seq_one_letter_code
_entity_poly.pdbx_strand_id
1 'polypeptide(L)'
;FSYFIRNFGVFTLIFSAMTLIILQVMHSSLYTSVDEKLLSLSNNPQDIIQLAVNRATENVKDLDSGSVASASDKKPNVSSNTEVILLDSNLNQLVTGNRFLGLDRITFNKKDLNHIRQLHVVNSYGQDEIYRVVLTEMNIDSVSTNIKYAAILINTSQLEQISQNHEQLIVVVMASFWILSILASLYLAR
;
A
#
# COMPACT_ATOMS: atom_id res chain seq x y z
N PHE A 1 -27.79 -31.82 27.56
CA PHE A 1 -27.91 -31.31 26.16
C PHE A 1 -27.99 -29.79 26.14
N SER A 2 -28.88 -29.17 26.90
CA SER A 2 -29.05 -27.69 26.97
C SER A 2 -27.79 -26.96 27.44
N TYR A 3 -27.04 -27.53 28.39
CA TYR A 3 -25.79 -26.94 28.92
C TYR A 3 -24.68 -26.90 27.87
N PHE A 4 -24.57 -27.96 27.07
CA PHE A 4 -23.58 -28.04 25.98
C PHE A 4 -23.86 -27.04 24.89
N ILE A 5 -25.10 -26.92 24.43
CA ILE A 5 -25.50 -25.96 23.39
C ILE A 5 -25.25 -24.51 23.84
N ARG A 6 -25.54 -24.20 25.10
CA ARG A 6 -25.31 -22.88 25.69
C ARG A 6 -23.82 -22.51 25.73
N ASN A 7 -22.98 -23.41 26.22
CA ASN A 7 -21.53 -23.21 26.30
C ASN A 7 -20.91 -23.12 24.90
N PHE A 8 -21.34 -23.97 23.97
CA PHE A 8 -20.90 -23.95 22.59
C PHE A 8 -21.24 -22.63 21.91
N GLY A 9 -22.45 -22.10 22.07
CA GLY A 9 -22.85 -20.80 21.55
C GLY A 9 -21.97 -19.66 22.07
N VAL A 10 -21.63 -19.68 23.37
CA VAL A 10 -20.74 -18.69 23.97
C VAL A 10 -19.32 -18.78 23.42
N PHE A 11 -18.75 -19.98 23.29
CA PHE A 11 -17.42 -20.18 22.71
C PHE A 11 -17.34 -19.69 21.24
N THR A 12 -18.37 -20.00 20.47
CA THR A 12 -18.44 -19.57 19.07
C THR A 12 -18.50 -18.05 18.95
N LEU A 13 -19.25 -17.40 19.83
CA LEU A 13 -19.40 -15.95 19.82
C LEU A 13 -18.07 -15.27 20.20
N ILE A 14 -17.38 -15.78 21.24
CA ILE A 14 -16.07 -15.27 21.66
C ILE A 14 -15.03 -15.46 20.56
N PHE A 15 -15.00 -16.65 19.93
CA PHE A 15 -14.04 -16.94 18.87
C PHE A 15 -14.27 -16.05 17.63
N SER A 16 -15.53 -15.83 17.26
CA SER A 16 -15.92 -14.92 16.17
C SER A 16 -15.48 -13.47 16.44
N ALA A 17 -15.73 -12.99 17.66
CA ALA A 17 -15.33 -11.65 18.06
C ALA A 17 -13.79 -11.49 18.05
N MET A 18 -13.07 -12.49 18.54
CA MET A 18 -11.60 -12.49 18.55
C MET A 18 -11.02 -12.47 17.14
N THR A 19 -11.62 -13.21 16.21
CA THR A 19 -11.20 -13.23 14.81
C THR A 19 -11.40 -11.87 14.14
N LEU A 20 -12.52 -11.20 14.38
CA LEU A 20 -12.76 -9.85 13.85
C LEU A 20 -11.73 -8.85 14.38
N ILE A 21 -11.38 -8.94 15.67
CA ILE A 21 -10.35 -8.06 16.26
C ILE A 21 -8.99 -8.30 15.61
N ILE A 22 -8.60 -9.58 15.42
CA ILE A 22 -7.32 -9.94 14.78
C ILE A 22 -7.26 -9.38 13.35
N LEU A 23 -8.33 -9.54 12.55
CA LEU A 23 -8.43 -8.99 11.21
C LEU A 23 -8.25 -7.47 11.20
N GLN A 24 -8.94 -6.77 12.08
CA GLN A 24 -8.87 -5.32 12.17
C GLN A 24 -7.49 -4.83 12.59
N VAL A 25 -6.85 -5.48 13.56
CA VAL A 25 -5.49 -5.14 14.01
C VAL A 25 -4.47 -5.39 12.91
N MET A 26 -4.57 -6.51 12.19
CA MET A 26 -3.66 -6.85 11.10
C MET A 26 -3.76 -5.83 9.95
N HIS A 27 -4.98 -5.50 9.52
CA HIS A 27 -5.22 -4.51 8.48
C HIS A 27 -4.66 -3.13 8.89
N SER A 28 -4.95 -2.67 10.09
CA SER A 28 -4.43 -1.41 10.64
C SER A 28 -2.90 -1.39 10.70
N SER A 29 -2.27 -2.47 11.17
CA SER A 29 -0.81 -2.54 11.34
C SER A 29 -0.05 -2.45 10.03
N LEU A 30 -0.53 -3.08 8.95
CA LEU A 30 0.11 -3.04 7.63
C LEU A 30 0.17 -1.62 7.07
N TYR A 31 -0.92 -0.87 7.17
CA TYR A 31 -0.97 0.50 6.65
C TYR A 31 -0.26 1.51 7.55
N THR A 32 -0.26 1.30 8.87
CA THR A 32 0.46 2.18 9.81
C THR A 32 1.95 2.24 9.48
N SER A 33 2.58 1.12 9.19
CA SER A 33 4.01 1.08 8.81
C SER A 33 4.31 1.86 7.53
N VAL A 34 3.41 1.79 6.53
CA VAL A 34 3.55 2.57 5.28
C VAL A 34 3.35 4.05 5.54
N ASP A 35 2.37 4.41 6.34
CA ASP A 35 2.06 5.79 6.68
C ASP A 35 3.17 6.45 7.48
N GLU A 36 3.75 5.75 8.46
CA GLU A 36 4.92 6.21 9.20
C GLU A 36 6.12 6.45 8.28
N LYS A 37 6.35 5.57 7.31
CA LYS A 37 7.41 5.73 6.32
C LYS A 37 7.15 6.96 5.43
N LEU A 38 5.92 7.16 4.97
CA LEU A 38 5.53 8.34 4.19
C LEU A 38 5.78 9.63 4.98
N LEU A 39 5.35 9.66 6.23
CA LEU A 39 5.53 10.83 7.10
C LEU A 39 7.01 11.09 7.42
N SER A 40 7.79 10.06 7.66
CA SER A 40 9.23 10.21 7.89
C SER A 40 9.96 10.80 6.69
N LEU A 41 9.62 10.34 5.48
CA LEU A 41 10.17 10.87 4.24
C LEU A 41 9.69 12.31 3.98
N SER A 42 8.41 12.62 4.24
CA SER A 42 7.86 13.96 4.02
C SER A 42 8.50 15.03 4.90
N ASN A 43 9.01 14.65 6.06
CA ASN A 43 9.66 15.56 6.99
C ASN A 43 11.15 15.81 6.66
N ASN A 44 11.74 15.10 5.69
CA ASN A 44 13.13 15.25 5.32
C ASN A 44 13.28 15.61 3.83
N PRO A 45 13.38 16.92 3.49
CA PRO A 45 13.50 17.37 2.10
C PRO A 45 14.72 16.80 1.37
N GLN A 46 15.81 16.52 2.06
CA GLN A 46 17.03 15.98 1.44
C GLN A 46 16.85 14.55 0.96
N ASP A 47 16.16 13.72 1.75
CA ASP A 47 15.83 12.34 1.36
C ASP A 47 14.91 12.32 0.13
N ILE A 48 13.96 13.26 0.06
CA ILE A 48 13.06 13.41 -1.09
C ILE A 48 13.84 13.71 -2.37
N ILE A 49 14.77 14.68 -2.30
CA ILE A 49 15.60 15.06 -3.46
C ILE A 49 16.49 13.89 -3.87
N GLN A 50 17.12 13.21 -2.92
CA GLN A 50 17.99 12.08 -3.22
C GLN A 50 17.20 10.92 -3.88
N LEU A 51 16.00 10.63 -3.42
CA LEU A 51 15.12 9.66 -4.04
C LEU A 51 14.73 10.06 -5.46
N ALA A 52 14.37 11.34 -5.67
CA ALA A 52 14.00 11.85 -6.99
C ALA A 52 15.18 11.75 -7.97
N VAL A 53 16.40 12.10 -7.56
CA VAL A 53 17.61 12.01 -8.36
C VAL A 53 17.94 10.56 -8.70
N ASN A 54 17.88 9.65 -7.73
CA ASN A 54 18.16 8.23 -7.94
C ASN A 54 17.17 7.63 -8.96
N ARG A 55 15.90 7.98 -8.86
CA ARG A 55 14.87 7.53 -9.81
C ARG A 55 15.08 8.08 -11.22
N ALA A 56 15.41 9.36 -11.32
CA ALA A 56 15.74 9.96 -12.62
C ALA A 56 16.94 9.25 -13.28
N THR A 57 17.93 8.86 -12.51
CA THR A 57 19.13 8.16 -12.99
C THR A 57 18.83 6.72 -13.41
N GLU A 58 17.97 6.00 -12.69
CA GLU A 58 17.52 4.66 -13.06
C GLU A 58 16.74 4.68 -14.39
N ASN A 59 15.82 5.62 -14.57
CA ASN A 59 15.03 5.76 -15.78
C ASN A 59 15.89 6.07 -17.02
N VAL A 60 17.02 6.78 -16.86
CA VAL A 60 17.96 7.06 -17.96
C VAL A 60 18.76 5.81 -18.34
N LYS A 61 19.15 4.97 -17.38
CA LYS A 61 19.88 3.73 -17.65
C LYS A 61 19.05 2.70 -18.41
N ASP A 62 17.75 2.63 -18.13
CA ASP A 62 16.84 1.71 -18.83
C ASP A 62 16.59 2.12 -20.28
N LEU A 63 16.72 3.40 -20.62
CA LEU A 63 16.60 3.92 -21.98
C LEU A 63 17.85 3.65 -22.84
N ASP A 64 19.04 3.59 -22.23
CA ASP A 64 20.32 3.43 -22.97
C ASP A 64 20.73 1.95 -23.15
N SER A 65 20.16 1.07 -22.36
CA SER A 65 20.34 -0.38 -22.50
C SER A 65 19.21 -1.00 -23.32
N GLY A 66 19.29 -0.88 -24.65
CA GLY A 66 18.42 -1.59 -25.61
C GLY A 66 18.63 -3.12 -25.60
N SER A 67 18.82 -3.74 -24.46
CA SER A 67 18.91 -5.18 -24.28
C SER A 67 17.62 -5.71 -23.69
N VAL A 68 16.97 -6.56 -24.48
CA VAL A 68 15.92 -7.50 -24.05
C VAL A 68 16.41 -8.24 -22.80
N ALA A 69 16.11 -7.72 -21.64
CA ALA A 69 16.43 -8.39 -20.38
C ALA A 69 15.36 -9.43 -20.10
N SER A 70 15.76 -10.69 -20.20
CA SER A 70 15.07 -11.86 -19.67
C SER A 70 14.43 -11.55 -18.32
N ALA A 71 13.17 -11.95 -18.19
CA ALA A 71 12.46 -12.01 -16.92
C ALA A 71 13.23 -12.93 -15.96
N SER A 72 14.12 -12.38 -15.17
CA SER A 72 14.86 -13.08 -14.12
C SER A 72 14.39 -12.52 -12.78
N ASP A 73 13.92 -13.44 -11.94
CA ASP A 73 13.49 -13.30 -10.56
C ASP A 73 14.38 -12.37 -9.72
N LYS A 74 14.22 -11.06 -9.82
CA LYS A 74 14.73 -10.12 -8.84
C LYS A 74 13.64 -9.83 -7.83
N LYS A 75 13.78 -10.40 -6.62
CA LYS A 75 13.06 -9.97 -5.42
C LYS A 75 12.96 -8.44 -5.39
N PRO A 76 11.77 -7.86 -5.27
CA PRO A 76 11.62 -6.42 -5.21
C PRO A 76 12.33 -5.90 -3.96
N ASN A 77 13.37 -5.12 -4.15
CA ASN A 77 14.00 -4.38 -3.07
C ASN A 77 12.97 -3.36 -2.56
N VAL A 78 12.76 -3.27 -1.26
CA VAL A 78 11.76 -2.39 -0.62
C VAL A 78 11.92 -0.91 -1.01
N SER A 79 13.09 -0.51 -1.51
CA SER A 79 13.30 0.84 -2.07
C SER A 79 12.70 1.04 -3.47
N SER A 80 12.34 -0.02 -4.20
CA SER A 80 11.77 0.07 -5.55
C SER A 80 10.29 0.44 -5.59
N ASN A 81 9.59 0.41 -4.45
CA ASN A 81 8.15 0.68 -4.37
C ASN A 81 7.81 2.14 -4.01
N THR A 82 8.82 3.00 -3.86
CA THR A 82 8.63 4.42 -3.49
C THR A 82 8.92 5.28 -4.70
N GLU A 83 7.97 6.09 -5.12
CA GLU A 83 8.10 7.07 -6.20
C GLU A 83 7.99 8.48 -5.63
N VAL A 84 8.69 9.43 -6.28
CA VAL A 84 8.65 10.85 -5.92
C VAL A 84 8.35 11.66 -7.17
N ILE A 85 7.35 12.54 -7.07
CA ILE A 85 6.98 13.49 -8.10
C ILE A 85 7.22 14.91 -7.59
N LEU A 86 8.06 15.67 -8.27
CA LEU A 86 8.35 17.06 -7.93
C LEU A 86 7.39 17.99 -8.67
N LEU A 87 6.84 18.96 -7.95
CA LEU A 87 5.78 19.83 -8.42
C LEU A 87 6.14 21.29 -8.25
N ASP A 88 5.64 22.13 -9.16
CA ASP A 88 5.75 23.58 -9.08
C ASP A 88 4.74 24.21 -8.10
N SER A 89 4.71 25.53 -8.03
CA SER A 89 3.75 26.29 -7.20
C SER A 89 2.29 26.09 -7.60
N ASN A 90 2.03 25.67 -8.83
CA ASN A 90 0.71 25.40 -9.39
C ASN A 90 0.33 23.93 -9.35
N LEU A 91 1.18 23.07 -8.72
CA LEU A 91 1.04 21.61 -8.66
C LEU A 91 1.19 20.90 -10.01
N ASN A 92 1.84 21.54 -10.98
CA ASN A 92 2.23 20.87 -12.21
C ASN A 92 3.47 20.02 -11.97
N GLN A 93 3.53 18.86 -12.58
CA GLN A 93 4.67 17.96 -12.48
C GLN A 93 5.89 18.57 -13.22
N LEU A 94 6.97 18.84 -12.50
CA LEU A 94 8.25 19.31 -13.05
C LEU A 94 9.08 18.15 -13.58
N VAL A 95 9.09 17.05 -12.83
CA VAL A 95 9.65 15.78 -13.25
C VAL A 95 8.47 14.84 -13.42
N THR A 96 8.23 14.43 -14.64
CA THR A 96 7.10 13.55 -14.96
C THR A 96 7.29 12.22 -14.23
N GLY A 97 6.28 11.82 -13.49
CA GLY A 97 6.25 10.50 -12.87
C GLY A 97 6.44 9.39 -13.92
N ASN A 98 6.82 8.21 -13.48
CA ASN A 98 7.06 7.08 -14.37
C ASN A 98 5.82 6.80 -15.23
N ARG A 99 5.94 6.98 -16.57
CA ARG A 99 4.85 6.79 -17.52
C ARG A 99 4.36 5.35 -17.57
N PHE A 100 5.26 4.39 -17.38
CA PHE A 100 4.89 2.97 -17.37
C PHE A 100 3.98 2.63 -16.19
N LEU A 101 4.13 3.35 -15.07
CA LEU A 101 3.29 3.22 -13.90
C LEU A 101 2.02 4.09 -13.96
N GLY A 102 1.84 4.90 -15.02
CA GLY A 102 0.69 5.80 -15.19
C GLY A 102 0.70 7.01 -14.24
N LEU A 103 1.82 7.29 -13.59
CA LEU A 103 1.96 8.36 -12.60
C LEU A 103 2.00 9.76 -13.22
N ASP A 104 2.25 9.86 -14.52
CA ASP A 104 2.23 11.10 -15.30
C ASP A 104 0.84 11.74 -15.40
N ARG A 105 -0.22 10.95 -15.17
CA ARG A 105 -1.62 11.38 -15.26
C ARG A 105 -2.24 11.84 -13.94
N ILE A 106 -1.50 11.72 -12.84
CA ILE A 106 -2.01 12.07 -11.52
C ILE A 106 -2.09 13.59 -11.38
N THR A 107 -3.23 14.07 -10.90
CA THR A 107 -3.42 15.48 -10.53
C THR A 107 -3.47 15.63 -9.02
N PHE A 108 -2.81 16.66 -8.51
CA PHE A 108 -2.74 16.96 -7.09
C PHE A 108 -3.54 18.22 -6.75
N ASN A 109 -4.06 18.28 -5.53
CA ASN A 109 -4.79 19.44 -5.05
C ASN A 109 -4.13 19.94 -3.75
N LYS A 110 -4.14 21.27 -3.51
CA LYS A 110 -3.62 21.87 -2.26
C LYS A 110 -4.32 21.37 -1.01
N LYS A 111 -5.56 20.88 -1.14
CA LYS A 111 -6.29 20.25 -0.04
C LYS A 111 -5.67 18.94 0.45
N ASP A 112 -4.85 18.32 -0.40
CA ASP A 112 -4.18 17.04 -0.09
C ASP A 112 -2.87 17.25 0.69
N LEU A 113 -2.47 18.51 0.95
CA LEU A 113 -1.22 18.85 1.63
C LEU A 113 -1.18 18.22 3.02
N ASN A 114 -0.10 17.50 3.31
CA ASN A 114 0.14 16.79 4.57
C ASN A 114 -0.94 15.75 4.97
N HIS A 115 -1.78 15.35 4.00
CA HIS A 115 -2.76 14.29 4.21
C HIS A 115 -2.37 13.06 3.39
N ILE A 116 -2.38 11.90 4.04
CA ILE A 116 -2.17 10.63 3.35
C ILE A 116 -3.49 10.21 2.72
N ARG A 117 -3.45 9.93 1.42
CA ARG A 117 -4.59 9.39 0.68
C ARG A 117 -4.21 8.15 -0.12
N GLN A 118 -5.19 7.35 -0.44
CA GLN A 118 -5.06 6.21 -1.34
C GLN A 118 -5.44 6.66 -2.75
N LEU A 119 -4.63 6.24 -3.73
CA LEU A 119 -4.87 6.47 -5.16
C LEU A 119 -4.88 5.15 -5.90
N HIS A 120 -5.83 5.00 -6.82
CA HIS A 120 -5.86 3.94 -7.80
C HIS A 120 -5.31 4.48 -9.12
N VAL A 121 -4.32 3.81 -9.67
CA VAL A 121 -3.64 4.21 -10.89
C VAL A 121 -3.57 3.02 -11.83
N VAL A 122 -4.05 3.20 -13.05
CA VAL A 122 -3.92 2.17 -14.09
C VAL A 122 -2.58 2.35 -14.79
N ASN A 123 -1.70 1.35 -14.69
CA ASN A 123 -0.40 1.37 -15.36
C ASN A 123 -0.54 1.17 -16.88
N SER A 124 0.56 1.30 -17.62
CA SER A 124 0.58 1.16 -19.09
C SER A 124 0.22 -0.25 -19.57
N TYR A 125 0.21 -1.23 -18.70
CA TYR A 125 -0.18 -2.61 -18.99
C TYR A 125 -1.65 -2.89 -18.68
N GLY A 126 -2.42 -1.86 -18.26
CA GLY A 126 -3.83 -1.99 -17.90
C GLY A 126 -4.08 -2.61 -16.53
N GLN A 127 -3.05 -2.70 -15.67
CA GLN A 127 -3.19 -3.21 -14.31
C GLN A 127 -3.55 -2.05 -13.38
N ASP A 128 -4.50 -2.28 -12.47
CA ASP A 128 -4.83 -1.33 -11.41
C ASP A 128 -3.84 -1.48 -10.25
N GLU A 129 -3.16 -0.40 -9.95
CA GLU A 129 -2.18 -0.33 -8.88
C GLU A 129 -2.65 0.65 -7.81
N ILE A 130 -2.38 0.32 -6.56
CA ILE A 130 -2.80 1.08 -5.40
C ILE A 130 -1.59 1.75 -4.78
N TYR A 131 -1.65 3.07 -4.66
CA TYR A 131 -0.61 3.89 -4.04
C TYR A 131 -1.14 4.62 -2.82
N ARG A 132 -0.33 4.66 -1.76
CA ARG A 132 -0.51 5.62 -0.67
C ARG A 132 0.37 6.82 -0.95
N VAL A 133 -0.21 8.01 -0.86
CA VAL A 133 0.41 9.26 -1.31
C VAL A 133 0.31 10.31 -0.24
N VAL A 134 1.39 11.04 -0.03
CA VAL A 134 1.42 12.27 0.75
C VAL A 134 1.98 13.40 -0.11
N LEU A 135 1.32 14.56 -0.11
CA LEU A 135 1.80 15.79 -0.71
C LEU A 135 2.44 16.65 0.40
N THR A 136 3.69 17.07 0.21
CA THR A 136 4.39 17.92 1.19
C THR A 136 4.96 19.16 0.52
N GLU A 137 5.07 20.26 1.28
CA GLU A 137 5.72 21.47 0.82
C GLU A 137 7.24 21.35 1.02
N MET A 138 7.98 21.67 -0.04
CA MET A 138 9.44 21.64 -0.04
C MET A 138 9.97 23.04 0.28
N ASN A 139 10.57 23.19 1.46
CA ASN A 139 11.27 24.43 1.81
C ASN A 139 12.74 24.30 1.41
N ILE A 140 13.03 24.62 0.13
CA ILE A 140 14.39 24.57 -0.41
C ILE A 140 14.87 26.01 -0.56
N ASP A 141 15.84 26.40 0.27
CA ASP A 141 16.44 27.75 0.27
C ASP A 141 17.28 28.09 -0.98
N SER A 142 17.21 27.27 -2.03
CA SER A 142 17.95 27.54 -3.26
C SER A 142 17.12 28.34 -4.26
N VAL A 143 17.58 29.54 -4.55
CA VAL A 143 16.98 30.57 -5.41
C VAL A 143 16.72 30.12 -6.88
N SER A 144 17.10 28.93 -7.28
CA SER A 144 17.06 28.50 -8.69
C SER A 144 16.13 27.32 -9.00
N THR A 145 15.38 26.79 -8.03
CA THR A 145 14.50 25.65 -8.27
C THR A 145 13.02 26.06 -8.18
N ASN A 146 12.27 25.89 -9.27
CA ASN A 146 10.81 26.08 -9.28
C ASN A 146 10.06 24.99 -8.48
N ILE A 147 10.77 24.15 -7.72
CA ILE A 147 10.19 23.07 -6.94
C ILE A 147 9.60 23.66 -5.67
N LYS A 148 8.29 23.51 -5.50
CA LYS A 148 7.59 23.97 -4.30
C LYS A 148 6.95 22.84 -3.51
N TYR A 149 6.53 21.78 -4.19
CA TYR A 149 5.89 20.64 -3.55
C TYR A 149 6.53 19.32 -4.02
N ALA A 150 6.42 18.30 -3.21
CA ALA A 150 6.75 16.94 -3.59
C ALA A 150 5.61 16.01 -3.20
N ALA A 151 5.25 15.12 -4.10
CA ALA A 151 4.35 14.01 -3.82
C ALA A 151 5.18 12.73 -3.68
N ILE A 152 5.08 12.08 -2.53
CA ILE A 152 5.73 10.82 -2.23
C ILE A 152 4.66 9.73 -2.32
N LEU A 153 4.93 8.72 -3.15
CA LEU A 153 4.01 7.63 -3.42
C LEU A 153 4.66 6.30 -3.03
N ILE A 154 3.95 5.48 -2.29
CA ILE A 154 4.37 4.10 -2.01
C ILE A 154 3.33 3.15 -2.59
N ASN A 155 3.79 2.23 -3.46
CA ASN A 155 2.94 1.19 -4.02
C ASN A 155 2.55 0.18 -2.93
N THR A 156 1.26 0.04 -2.70
CA THR A 156 0.68 -0.87 -1.70
C THR A 156 -0.12 -2.01 -2.32
N SER A 157 -0.08 -2.19 -3.64
CA SER A 157 -0.85 -3.23 -4.34
C SER A 157 -0.54 -4.63 -3.81
N GLN A 158 0.73 -4.92 -3.52
CA GLN A 158 1.13 -6.21 -2.94
C GLN A 158 0.61 -6.38 -1.50
N LEU A 159 0.62 -5.31 -0.70
CA LEU A 159 0.08 -5.36 0.67
C LEU A 159 -1.43 -5.60 0.65
N GLU A 160 -2.13 -4.95 -0.27
CA GLU A 160 -3.57 -5.16 -0.47
C GLU A 160 -3.86 -6.61 -0.86
N GLN A 161 -3.10 -7.17 -1.79
CA GLN A 161 -3.24 -8.56 -2.21
C GLN A 161 -2.96 -9.55 -1.08
N ILE A 162 -1.91 -9.29 -0.27
CA ILE A 162 -1.60 -10.08 0.91
C ILE A 162 -2.74 -9.99 1.92
N SER A 163 -3.27 -8.81 2.18
CA SER A 163 -4.39 -8.59 3.10
C SER A 163 -5.63 -9.37 2.65
N GLN A 164 -6.01 -9.27 1.39
CA GLN A 164 -7.15 -10.00 0.83
C GLN A 164 -6.97 -11.52 0.90
N ASN A 165 -5.79 -12.04 0.61
CA ASN A 165 -5.50 -13.47 0.72
C ASN A 165 -5.60 -13.96 2.16
N HIS A 166 -5.14 -13.17 3.14
CA HIS A 166 -5.25 -13.52 4.55
C HIS A 166 -6.70 -13.48 5.04
N GLU A 167 -7.48 -12.49 4.60
CA GLU A 167 -8.91 -12.42 4.91
C GLU A 167 -9.65 -13.65 4.40
N GLN A 168 -9.41 -14.07 3.16
CA GLN A 168 -10.00 -15.29 2.58
C GLN A 168 -9.61 -16.53 3.37
N LEU A 169 -8.34 -16.67 3.75
CA LEU A 169 -7.86 -17.81 4.54
C LEU A 169 -8.55 -17.86 5.90
N ILE A 170 -8.69 -16.73 6.59
CA ILE A 170 -9.37 -16.64 7.87
C ILE A 170 -10.86 -17.03 7.73
N VAL A 171 -11.54 -16.56 6.70
CA VAL A 171 -12.93 -16.92 6.42
C VAL A 171 -13.08 -18.42 6.19
N VAL A 172 -12.17 -19.04 5.42
CA VAL A 172 -12.17 -20.50 5.17
C VAL A 172 -11.95 -21.28 6.46
N VAL A 173 -11.00 -20.87 7.31
CA VAL A 173 -10.72 -21.51 8.60
C VAL A 173 -11.95 -21.40 9.52
N MET A 174 -12.57 -20.23 9.58
CA MET A 174 -13.80 -20.02 10.37
C MET A 174 -14.95 -20.89 9.88
N ALA A 175 -15.19 -20.94 8.57
CA ALA A 175 -16.25 -21.79 7.99
C ALA A 175 -15.99 -23.28 8.30
N SER A 176 -14.74 -23.74 8.21
CA SER A 176 -14.36 -25.11 8.54
C SER A 176 -14.61 -25.43 10.00
N PHE A 177 -14.27 -24.49 10.89
CA PHE A 177 -14.54 -24.64 12.34
C PHE A 177 -16.04 -24.74 12.63
N TRP A 178 -16.87 -23.93 11.97
CA TRP A 178 -18.32 -23.99 12.09
C TRP A 178 -18.90 -25.32 11.63
N ILE A 179 -18.43 -25.83 10.49
CA ILE A 179 -18.88 -27.13 9.95
C ILE A 179 -18.51 -28.26 10.92
N LEU A 180 -17.25 -28.30 11.39
CA LEU A 180 -16.81 -29.31 12.34
C LEU A 180 -17.60 -29.24 13.65
N SER A 181 -17.91 -28.06 14.11
CA SER A 181 -18.70 -27.85 15.34
C SER A 181 -20.13 -28.35 15.20
N ILE A 182 -20.77 -28.12 14.05
CA ILE A 182 -22.11 -28.65 13.75
C ILE A 182 -22.08 -30.17 13.70
N LEU A 183 -21.09 -30.77 13.01
CA LEU A 183 -20.94 -32.22 12.92
C LEU A 183 -20.72 -32.85 14.27
N ALA A 184 -19.85 -32.26 15.11
CA ALA A 184 -19.60 -32.71 16.48
C ALA A 184 -20.87 -32.64 17.34
N SER A 185 -21.64 -31.56 17.20
CA SER A 185 -22.94 -31.41 17.89
C SER A 185 -23.94 -32.47 17.48
N LEU A 186 -24.04 -32.78 16.19
CA LEU A 186 -24.93 -33.83 15.69
C LEU A 186 -24.49 -35.22 16.13
N TYR A 187 -23.18 -35.49 16.17
CA TYR A 187 -22.64 -36.76 16.64
C TYR A 187 -22.94 -36.98 18.11
N LEU A 188 -22.77 -35.97 18.95
CA LEU A 188 -23.04 -36.04 20.40
C LEU A 188 -24.54 -36.08 20.73
N ALA A 189 -25.38 -35.63 19.79
CA ALA A 189 -26.84 -35.64 19.94
C ALA A 189 -27.48 -37.00 19.63
N ARG A 190 -26.74 -37.91 19.02
CA ARG A 190 -27.21 -39.24 18.60
C ARG A 190 -26.89 -40.28 19.62
#